data_e7b728d6c234c1851db982add25814d9
#
_entry.id   e7b728d6c234c1851db982add25814d9
#
_cell.length_a   1.000
_cell.length_b   1.000
_cell.length_c   1.000
_cell.angle_alpha   90.00
_cell.angle_beta   90.00
_cell.angle_gamma   90.00
#
_symmetry.space_group_name_H-M   'P 1'
#
loop_
_entity.id
_entity.type
_entity.pdbx_description
1 polymer ?
#
loop_
_entity_poly.entity_id
_entity_poly.type
_entity_poly.pdbx_seq_one_letter_code
_entity_poly.pdbx_strand_id
1 'polypeptide(L)'
;LNKILLYLMLYVPSIRPLTKYLPEQLLLIGVSLYLFGALVGIYLVTQRWYMISRFLNRMSIFVMLIVTLILVNLIMYPRADALKTELRGSDQDDNLIIVGEGILRGESAYHLKTYLGNPISPGPGWALISLPFVAFHIYALFTPASLLLGGLIIKQYSGEYAKANLFLLFWMSSLIFWEISVVGSDMVA
;
A
#
# COMPACT_ATOMS: atom_id res chain seq x y z
N LEU A 1 -1.53 -14.31 16.57
CA LEU A 1 -1.06 -14.81 15.32
C LEU A 1 0.43 -14.55 15.15
N ASN A 2 1.05 -15.48 14.64
CA ASN A 2 2.45 -15.75 14.61
C ASN A 2 3.26 -14.57 14.03
N LYS A 3 4.21 -14.05 14.81
CA LYS A 3 5.19 -13.03 14.37
C LYS A 3 5.92 -13.46 13.10
N ILE A 4 6.11 -14.77 12.92
CA ILE A 4 6.70 -15.39 11.73
C ILE A 4 5.78 -15.16 10.52
N LEU A 5 4.47 -15.35 10.64
CA LEU A 5 3.53 -15.13 9.56
C LEU A 5 3.50 -13.67 9.14
N LEU A 6 3.48 -12.74 10.10
CA LEU A 6 3.57 -11.30 9.83
C LEU A 6 4.85 -10.95 9.06
N TYR A 7 6.00 -11.50 9.50
CA TYR A 7 7.27 -11.32 8.83
C TYR A 7 7.25 -11.85 7.39
N LEU A 8 6.75 -13.08 7.20
CA LEU A 8 6.66 -13.68 5.88
C LEU A 8 5.75 -12.90 4.93
N MET A 9 4.61 -12.42 5.41
CA MET A 9 3.65 -11.70 4.57
C MET A 9 4.09 -10.29 4.18
N LEU A 10 4.76 -9.56 5.07
CA LEU A 10 5.11 -8.15 4.83
C LEU A 10 6.50 -7.96 4.24
N TYR A 11 7.46 -8.80 4.64
CA TYR A 11 8.86 -8.52 4.32
C TYR A 11 9.43 -9.43 3.22
N VAL A 12 9.03 -10.69 3.16
CA VAL A 12 9.52 -11.59 2.10
C VAL A 12 9.12 -11.12 0.69
N PRO A 13 7.88 -10.66 0.43
CA PRO A 13 7.52 -10.11 -0.87
C PRO A 13 8.34 -8.87 -1.27
N SER A 14 8.89 -8.14 -0.29
CA SER A 14 9.75 -6.98 -0.54
C SER A 14 11.11 -7.33 -1.18
N ILE A 15 11.45 -8.61 -1.31
CA ILE A 15 12.60 -9.06 -2.09
C ILE A 15 12.42 -8.64 -3.57
N ARG A 16 11.20 -8.67 -4.10
CA ARG A 16 10.91 -8.29 -5.49
C ARG A 16 11.34 -6.85 -5.82
N PRO A 17 10.92 -5.80 -5.10
CA PRO A 17 11.45 -4.46 -5.35
C PRO A 17 12.96 -4.38 -5.18
N LEU A 18 13.55 -5.09 -4.23
CA LEU A 18 15.02 -5.10 -4.09
C LEU A 18 15.70 -5.68 -5.32
N THR A 19 15.20 -6.80 -5.88
CA THR A 19 15.76 -7.38 -7.11
C THR A 19 15.55 -6.48 -8.33
N LYS A 20 14.54 -5.64 -8.34
CA LYS A 20 14.22 -4.73 -9.45
C LYS A 20 15.10 -3.47 -9.46
N TYR A 21 15.43 -2.95 -8.28
CA TYR A 21 16.04 -1.63 -8.13
C TYR A 21 17.50 -1.65 -7.66
N LEU A 22 17.98 -2.76 -7.06
CA LEU A 22 19.37 -2.87 -6.65
C LEU A 22 20.25 -3.47 -7.74
N PRO A 23 21.49 -2.98 -7.90
CA PRO A 23 22.51 -3.65 -8.72
C PRO A 23 22.77 -5.07 -8.22
N GLU A 24 23.04 -5.99 -9.14
CA GLU A 24 23.24 -7.41 -8.83
C GLU A 24 24.31 -7.63 -7.74
N GLN A 25 25.41 -6.84 -7.79
CA GLN A 25 26.51 -6.93 -6.82
C GLN A 25 26.07 -6.59 -5.37
N LEU A 26 25.04 -5.75 -5.20
CA LEU A 26 24.52 -5.32 -3.90
C LEU A 26 23.27 -6.09 -3.46
N LEU A 27 22.72 -6.92 -4.35
CA LEU A 27 21.43 -7.56 -4.11
C LEU A 27 21.44 -8.46 -2.85
N LEU A 28 22.43 -9.35 -2.75
CA LEU A 28 22.52 -10.27 -1.62
C LEU A 28 22.67 -9.52 -0.29
N ILE A 29 23.53 -8.50 -0.27
CA ILE A 29 23.75 -7.67 0.92
C ILE A 29 22.49 -6.89 1.26
N GLY A 30 21.86 -6.25 0.28
CA GLY A 30 20.63 -5.45 0.47
C GLY A 30 19.46 -6.29 1.00
N VAL A 31 19.22 -7.46 0.40
CA VAL A 31 18.17 -8.39 0.86
C VAL A 31 18.46 -8.88 2.27
N SER A 32 19.72 -9.29 2.55
CA SER A 32 20.08 -9.78 3.87
C SER A 32 19.92 -8.71 4.95
N LEU A 33 20.40 -7.49 4.71
CA LEU A 33 20.26 -6.38 5.65
C LEU A 33 18.79 -5.99 5.87
N TYR A 34 17.99 -5.96 4.82
CA TYR A 34 16.57 -5.63 4.93
C TYR A 34 15.81 -6.67 5.75
N LEU A 35 15.96 -7.96 5.42
CA LEU A 35 15.28 -9.04 6.13
C LEU A 35 15.75 -9.17 7.58
N PHE A 36 17.06 -9.05 7.82
CA PHE A 36 17.60 -9.05 9.18
C PHE A 36 17.11 -7.85 9.98
N GLY A 37 17.12 -6.65 9.39
CA GLY A 37 16.60 -5.43 10.01
C GLY A 37 15.12 -5.56 10.38
N ALA A 38 14.30 -6.15 9.51
CA ALA A 38 12.89 -6.44 9.78
C ALA A 38 12.70 -7.41 10.94
N LEU A 39 13.49 -8.48 11.02
CA LEU A 39 13.47 -9.42 12.16
C LEU A 39 13.84 -8.72 13.47
N VAL A 40 14.91 -7.94 13.46
CA VAL A 40 15.34 -7.15 14.63
C VAL A 40 14.25 -6.16 15.03
N GLY A 41 13.63 -5.47 14.06
CA GLY A 41 12.53 -4.54 14.32
C GLY A 41 11.34 -5.21 15.00
N ILE A 42 10.87 -6.34 14.47
CA ILE A 42 9.78 -7.12 15.08
C ILE A 42 10.17 -7.60 16.48
N TYR A 43 11.39 -8.08 16.66
CA TYR A 43 11.91 -8.51 17.97
C TYR A 43 11.89 -7.35 18.96
N LEU A 44 12.44 -6.19 18.61
CA LEU A 44 12.49 -5.02 19.48
C LEU A 44 11.10 -4.51 19.83
N VAL A 45 10.18 -4.42 18.87
CA VAL A 45 8.78 -4.04 19.12
C VAL A 45 8.14 -4.98 20.13
N THR A 46 8.36 -6.28 20.01
CA THR A 46 7.76 -7.24 20.94
C THR A 46 8.39 -7.25 22.32
N GLN A 47 9.70 -7.07 22.43
CA GLN A 47 10.41 -7.05 23.72
C GLN A 47 10.23 -5.72 24.45
N ARG A 48 10.14 -4.62 23.73
CA ARG A 48 10.07 -3.27 24.28
C ARG A 48 8.69 -2.63 24.10
N TRP A 49 7.64 -3.45 23.92
CA TRP A 49 6.29 -2.96 23.60
C TRP A 49 5.81 -1.86 24.53
N TYR A 50 6.00 -2.00 25.84
CA TYR A 50 5.59 -1.00 26.82
C TYR A 50 6.19 0.38 26.56
N MET A 51 7.47 0.43 26.26
CA MET A 51 8.16 1.69 25.98
C MET A 51 7.74 2.25 24.61
N ILE A 52 7.68 1.38 23.59
CA ILE A 52 7.35 1.77 22.23
C ILE A 52 5.90 2.22 22.14
N SER A 53 4.96 1.50 22.77
CA SER A 53 3.54 1.87 22.77
C SER A 53 3.29 3.22 23.41
N ARG A 54 4.00 3.55 24.49
CA ARG A 54 3.89 4.86 25.13
C ARG A 54 4.33 6.01 24.20
N PHE A 55 5.37 5.77 23.40
CA PHE A 55 5.79 6.74 22.37
C PHE A 55 4.78 6.80 21.23
N LEU A 56 4.36 5.64 20.70
CA LEU A 56 3.45 5.54 19.57
C LEU A 56 2.01 5.97 19.91
N ASN A 57 1.62 6.02 21.19
CA ASN A 57 0.23 6.36 21.59
C ASN A 57 -0.05 7.87 21.48
N ARG A 58 0.28 8.45 20.32
CA ARG A 58 0.10 9.88 20.03
C ARG A 58 -0.66 10.06 18.71
N MET A 59 -1.71 10.88 18.74
CA MET A 59 -2.46 11.28 17.55
C MET A 59 -1.56 11.99 16.51
N SER A 60 -0.60 12.79 16.97
CA SER A 60 0.33 13.51 16.07
C SER A 60 1.15 12.56 15.20
N ILE A 61 1.57 11.39 15.72
CA ILE A 61 2.27 10.37 14.96
C ILE A 61 1.31 9.79 13.91
N PHE A 62 0.07 9.49 14.28
CA PHE A 62 -0.94 8.99 13.35
C PHE A 62 -1.15 9.95 12.18
N VAL A 63 -1.36 11.22 12.48
CA VAL A 63 -1.54 12.26 11.46
C VAL A 63 -0.29 12.39 10.57
N MET A 64 0.90 12.39 11.16
CA MET A 64 2.16 12.46 10.41
C MET A 64 2.32 11.28 9.45
N LEU A 65 2.04 10.05 9.88
CA LEU A 65 2.12 8.86 9.03
C LEU A 65 1.13 8.92 7.86
N ILE A 66 -0.12 9.32 8.13
CA ILE A 66 -1.14 9.48 7.07
C ILE A 66 -0.75 10.60 6.10
N VAL A 67 -0.29 11.75 6.59
CA VAL A 67 0.18 12.84 5.72
C VAL A 67 1.35 12.37 4.85
N THR A 68 2.29 11.62 5.41
CA THR A 68 3.41 11.05 4.64
C THR A 68 2.91 10.11 3.54
N LEU A 69 1.96 9.22 3.84
CA LEU A 69 1.34 8.35 2.85
C LEU A 69 0.67 9.14 1.72
N ILE A 70 -0.12 10.15 2.07
CA ILE A 70 -0.79 11.01 1.09
C ILE A 70 0.23 11.72 0.20
N LEU A 71 1.24 12.36 0.79
CA LEU A 71 2.25 13.11 0.02
C LEU A 71 3.04 12.22 -0.92
N VAL A 72 3.48 11.05 -0.44
CA VAL A 72 4.21 10.10 -1.29
C VAL A 72 3.34 9.64 -2.47
N ASN A 73 2.08 9.26 -2.22
CA ASN A 73 1.20 8.81 -3.29
C ASN A 73 0.87 9.94 -4.28
N LEU A 74 0.59 11.16 -3.82
CA LEU A 74 0.34 12.30 -4.71
C LEU A 74 1.53 12.66 -5.60
N ILE A 75 2.76 12.41 -5.14
CA ILE A 75 3.98 12.69 -5.90
C ILE A 75 4.35 11.53 -6.83
N MET A 76 4.25 10.30 -6.33
CA MET A 76 4.79 9.13 -7.01
C MET A 76 3.79 8.47 -7.97
N TYR A 77 2.50 8.47 -7.64
CA TYR A 77 1.47 7.87 -8.47
C TYR A 77 1.42 8.49 -9.89
N PRO A 78 1.36 9.81 -10.07
CA PRO A 78 1.37 10.39 -11.42
C PRO A 78 2.63 10.07 -12.21
N ARG A 79 3.77 9.90 -11.54
CA ARG A 79 5.03 9.50 -12.18
C ARG A 79 5.01 8.04 -12.64
N ALA A 80 4.43 7.16 -11.81
CA ALA A 80 4.26 5.76 -12.17
C ALA A 80 3.25 5.60 -13.30
N ASP A 81 2.15 6.35 -13.26
CA ASP A 81 1.10 6.36 -14.27
C ASP A 81 1.61 6.88 -15.63
N ALA A 82 2.46 7.89 -15.63
CA ALA A 82 3.07 8.41 -16.86
C ALA A 82 3.91 7.38 -17.62
N LEU A 83 4.44 6.34 -16.97
CA LEU A 83 5.18 5.26 -17.62
C LEU A 83 4.30 4.39 -18.54
N LYS A 84 2.99 4.43 -18.38
CA LYS A 84 2.03 3.73 -19.25
C LYS A 84 2.12 4.20 -20.70
N THR A 85 2.41 5.47 -20.94
CA THR A 85 2.60 6.02 -22.29
C THR A 85 3.77 5.38 -23.05
N GLU A 86 4.74 4.83 -22.31
CA GLU A 86 5.89 4.10 -22.85
C GLU A 86 5.69 2.57 -22.85
N LEU A 87 4.48 2.08 -22.63
CA LEU A 87 4.14 0.67 -22.42
C LEU A 87 4.95 0.04 -21.26
N ARG A 88 5.29 0.85 -20.26
CA ARG A 88 6.01 0.49 -19.04
C ARG A 88 5.08 0.77 -17.84
N GLY A 89 5.40 0.17 -16.70
CA GLY A 89 4.59 0.39 -15.50
C GLY A 89 3.60 -0.74 -15.24
N SER A 90 2.52 -0.44 -14.52
CA SER A 90 1.49 -1.39 -14.08
C SER A 90 0.12 -0.92 -14.55
N ASP A 91 -0.73 -1.87 -14.90
CA ASP A 91 -2.14 -1.66 -15.28
C ASP A 91 -3.12 -2.05 -14.15
N GLN A 92 -2.62 -2.19 -12.93
CA GLN A 92 -3.45 -2.66 -11.81
C GLN A 92 -4.53 -1.66 -11.43
N ASP A 93 -4.23 -0.36 -11.48
CA ASP A 93 -5.18 0.72 -11.24
C ASP A 93 -6.21 0.86 -12.36
N ASP A 94 -5.82 0.59 -13.63
CA ASP A 94 -6.72 0.64 -14.79
C ASP A 94 -7.93 -0.27 -14.59
N ASN A 95 -7.75 -1.42 -13.96
CA ASN A 95 -8.83 -2.34 -13.67
C ASN A 95 -9.99 -1.67 -12.92
N LEU A 96 -9.69 -0.90 -11.88
CA LEU A 96 -10.71 -0.20 -11.08
C LEU A 96 -11.17 1.10 -11.73
N ILE A 97 -10.26 1.83 -12.38
CA ILE A 97 -10.57 3.10 -13.05
C ILE A 97 -11.53 2.85 -14.22
N ILE A 98 -11.23 1.90 -15.11
CA ILE A 98 -12.07 1.58 -16.27
C ILE A 98 -13.46 1.11 -15.84
N VAL A 99 -13.56 0.25 -14.81
CA VAL A 99 -14.86 -0.19 -14.30
C VAL A 99 -15.61 0.96 -13.62
N GLY A 100 -14.92 1.77 -12.83
CA GLY A 100 -15.51 2.93 -12.18
C GLY A 100 -16.08 3.93 -13.19
N GLU A 101 -15.32 4.26 -14.24
CA GLU A 101 -15.80 5.11 -15.34
C GLU A 101 -16.98 4.48 -16.09
N GLY A 102 -16.97 3.16 -16.32
CA GLY A 102 -18.10 2.45 -16.91
C GLY A 102 -19.36 2.61 -16.06
N ILE A 103 -19.25 2.39 -14.74
CA ILE A 103 -20.37 2.57 -13.80
C ILE A 103 -20.90 4.01 -13.87
N LEU A 104 -20.02 5.02 -13.89
CA LEU A 104 -20.43 6.44 -13.98
C LEU A 104 -21.17 6.76 -15.28
N ARG A 105 -20.86 6.06 -16.38
CA ARG A 105 -21.57 6.18 -17.66
C ARG A 105 -22.80 5.28 -17.80
N GLY A 106 -23.08 4.42 -16.80
CA GLY A 106 -24.15 3.42 -16.88
C GLY A 106 -23.86 2.26 -17.83
N GLU A 107 -22.58 1.97 -18.08
CA GLU A 107 -22.11 0.95 -19.01
C GLU A 107 -21.38 -0.18 -18.28
N SER A 108 -21.44 -1.39 -18.84
CA SER A 108 -20.59 -2.50 -18.37
C SER A 108 -19.21 -2.38 -19.00
N ALA A 109 -18.17 -2.26 -18.18
CA ALA A 109 -16.79 -2.16 -18.63
C ALA A 109 -16.02 -3.50 -18.63
N TYR A 110 -16.63 -4.61 -18.20
CA TYR A 110 -15.94 -5.91 -18.08
C TYR A 110 -15.56 -6.57 -19.42
N HIS A 111 -16.03 -6.06 -20.54
CA HIS A 111 -15.61 -6.47 -21.88
C HIS A 111 -14.37 -5.72 -22.39
N LEU A 112 -13.96 -4.66 -21.68
CA LEU A 112 -12.79 -3.86 -22.01
C LEU A 112 -11.50 -4.53 -21.52
N LYS A 113 -10.37 -3.95 -21.90
CA LYS A 113 -9.04 -4.39 -21.50
C LYS A 113 -8.25 -3.20 -20.98
N THR A 114 -7.29 -3.48 -20.10
CA THR A 114 -6.28 -2.51 -19.67
C THR A 114 -5.36 -2.14 -20.84
N TYR A 115 -4.50 -1.11 -20.65
CA TYR A 115 -3.55 -0.69 -21.69
C TYR A 115 -2.53 -1.79 -22.07
N LEU A 116 -2.26 -2.76 -21.18
CA LEU A 116 -1.44 -3.93 -21.47
C LEU A 116 -2.21 -5.07 -22.14
N GLY A 117 -3.51 -4.90 -22.38
CA GLY A 117 -4.37 -5.92 -22.99
C GLY A 117 -4.92 -6.97 -22.03
N ASN A 118 -4.72 -6.82 -20.73
CA ASN A 118 -5.26 -7.72 -19.72
C ASN A 118 -6.78 -7.54 -19.56
N PRO A 119 -7.53 -8.63 -19.29
CA PRO A 119 -8.96 -8.52 -19.03
C PRO A 119 -9.24 -7.82 -17.71
N ILE A 120 -10.33 -7.07 -17.67
CA ILE A 120 -10.82 -6.42 -16.44
C ILE A 120 -11.32 -7.49 -15.48
N SER A 121 -10.81 -7.49 -14.24
CA SER A 121 -11.05 -8.57 -13.27
C SER A 121 -11.56 -8.15 -11.88
N PRO A 122 -11.63 -6.86 -11.48
CA PRO A 122 -12.03 -6.52 -10.13
C PRO A 122 -13.50 -6.88 -9.88
N GLY A 123 -13.78 -7.39 -8.67
CA GLY A 123 -15.15 -7.62 -8.25
C GLY A 123 -15.93 -6.31 -8.13
N PRO A 124 -17.27 -6.34 -8.34
CA PRO A 124 -18.12 -5.14 -8.34
C PRO A 124 -18.06 -4.36 -7.02
N GLY A 125 -17.85 -5.04 -5.90
CA GLY A 125 -17.69 -4.39 -4.58
C GLY A 125 -16.47 -3.47 -4.53
N TRP A 126 -15.32 -3.89 -5.07
CA TRP A 126 -14.13 -3.06 -5.15
C TRP A 126 -14.31 -1.86 -6.08
N ALA A 127 -14.99 -2.08 -7.22
CA ALA A 127 -15.32 -1.00 -8.14
C ALA A 127 -16.20 0.07 -7.47
N LEU A 128 -17.18 -0.33 -6.67
CA LEU A 128 -18.04 0.61 -5.92
C LEU A 128 -17.28 1.36 -4.83
N ILE A 129 -16.36 0.70 -4.11
CA ILE A 129 -15.54 1.33 -3.06
C ILE A 129 -14.57 2.36 -3.68
N SER A 130 -13.99 2.05 -4.85
CA SER A 130 -13.08 2.96 -5.55
C SER A 130 -13.79 4.10 -6.30
N LEU A 131 -15.10 3.98 -6.53
CA LEU A 131 -15.89 4.91 -7.36
C LEU A 131 -15.74 6.39 -6.99
N PRO A 132 -15.75 6.81 -5.71
CA PRO A 132 -15.53 8.22 -5.37
C PRO A 132 -14.17 8.73 -5.83
N PHE A 133 -13.12 7.90 -5.73
CA PHE A 133 -11.77 8.29 -6.13
C PHE A 133 -11.62 8.39 -7.65
N VAL A 134 -12.33 7.55 -8.40
CA VAL A 134 -12.40 7.62 -9.86
C VAL A 134 -13.20 8.85 -10.29
N ALA A 135 -14.40 9.06 -9.71
CA ALA A 135 -15.29 10.17 -10.05
C ALA A 135 -14.65 11.55 -9.84
N PHE A 136 -13.82 11.69 -8.82
CA PHE A 136 -13.11 12.94 -8.51
C PHE A 136 -11.69 13.02 -9.10
N HIS A 137 -11.25 12.01 -9.86
CA HIS A 137 -9.89 11.90 -10.42
C HIS A 137 -8.78 11.98 -9.36
N ILE A 138 -9.02 11.44 -8.16
CA ILE A 138 -8.10 11.42 -7.03
C ILE A 138 -7.67 10.00 -6.64
N TYR A 139 -7.55 9.11 -7.63
CA TYR A 139 -7.27 7.69 -7.39
C TYR A 139 -5.97 7.45 -6.60
N ALA A 140 -4.99 8.34 -6.69
CA ALA A 140 -3.79 8.34 -5.85
C ALA A 140 -4.08 8.32 -4.33
N LEU A 141 -5.28 8.75 -3.92
CA LEU A 141 -5.68 8.76 -2.51
C LEU A 141 -6.39 7.48 -2.07
N PHE A 142 -6.67 6.53 -2.96
CA PHE A 142 -7.40 5.30 -2.63
C PHE A 142 -6.68 4.47 -1.55
N THR A 143 -5.40 4.15 -1.75
CA THR A 143 -4.59 3.41 -0.76
C THR A 143 -4.41 4.18 0.55
N PRO A 144 -4.01 5.47 0.57
CA PRO A 144 -3.97 6.26 1.81
C PRO A 144 -5.29 6.31 2.57
N ALA A 145 -6.42 6.45 1.87
CA ALA A 145 -7.75 6.48 2.49
C ALA A 145 -8.12 5.13 3.13
N SER A 146 -7.81 4.03 2.45
CA SER A 146 -8.04 2.67 2.98
C SER A 146 -7.22 2.42 4.25
N LEU A 147 -5.95 2.83 4.27
CA LEU A 147 -5.09 2.71 5.46
C LEU A 147 -5.51 3.66 6.58
N LEU A 148 -5.96 4.87 6.25
CA LEU A 148 -6.56 5.79 7.23
C LEU A 148 -7.76 5.12 7.90
N LEU A 149 -8.68 4.57 7.12
CA LEU A 149 -9.86 3.87 7.62
C LEU A 149 -9.47 2.67 8.48
N GLY A 150 -8.57 1.82 8.02
CA GLY A 150 -8.04 0.69 8.79
C GLY A 150 -7.40 1.11 10.11
N GLY A 151 -6.59 2.16 10.11
CA GLY A 151 -5.99 2.73 11.31
C GLY A 151 -7.03 3.29 12.29
N LEU A 152 -8.06 3.98 11.79
CA LEU A 152 -9.16 4.50 12.62
C LEU A 152 -9.98 3.37 13.24
N ILE A 153 -10.27 2.31 12.48
CA ILE A 153 -10.95 1.11 12.99
C ILE A 153 -10.13 0.47 14.11
N ILE A 154 -8.83 0.26 13.89
CA ILE A 154 -7.94 -0.31 14.92
C ILE A 154 -7.91 0.57 16.17
N LYS A 155 -7.80 1.90 16.02
CA LYS A 155 -7.87 2.85 17.14
C LYS A 155 -9.21 2.75 17.87
N GLN A 156 -10.32 2.68 17.14
CA GLN A 156 -11.66 2.59 17.72
C GLN A 156 -11.82 1.32 18.57
N TYR A 157 -11.43 0.16 18.03
CA TYR A 157 -11.55 -1.11 18.74
C TYR A 157 -10.54 -1.29 19.88
N SER A 158 -9.32 -0.75 19.74
CA SER A 158 -8.28 -0.92 20.76
C SER A 158 -8.26 0.18 21.83
N GLY A 159 -8.91 1.32 21.59
CA GLY A 159 -8.83 2.51 22.41
C GLY A 159 -7.51 3.29 22.30
N GLU A 160 -6.53 2.79 21.56
CA GLU A 160 -5.14 3.29 21.58
C GLU A 160 -4.63 3.66 20.19
N TYR A 161 -4.00 4.82 20.04
CA TYR A 161 -3.25 5.16 18.82
C TYR A 161 -2.01 4.28 18.62
N ALA A 162 -1.43 3.71 19.68
CA ALA A 162 -0.23 2.89 19.59
C ALA A 162 -0.39 1.72 18.60
N LYS A 163 -1.53 1.04 18.63
CA LYS A 163 -1.80 -0.09 17.73
C LYS A 163 -2.08 0.35 16.30
N ALA A 164 -2.81 1.47 16.13
CA ALA A 164 -3.05 2.06 14.82
C ALA A 164 -1.73 2.54 14.18
N ASN A 165 -0.88 3.23 14.95
CA ASN A 165 0.42 3.69 14.48
C ASN A 165 1.36 2.52 14.14
N LEU A 166 1.34 1.46 14.95
CA LEU A 166 2.12 0.25 14.66
C LEU A 166 1.64 -0.43 13.37
N PHE A 167 0.33 -0.51 13.14
CA PHE A 167 -0.24 -1.01 11.90
C PHE A 167 0.27 -0.23 10.69
N LEU A 168 0.19 1.11 10.73
CA LEU A 168 0.70 1.96 9.64
C LEU A 168 2.21 1.78 9.43
N LEU A 169 3.00 1.77 10.51
CA LEU A 169 4.44 1.58 10.44
C LEU A 169 4.84 0.22 9.84
N PHE A 170 4.12 -0.85 10.13
CA PHE A 170 4.38 -2.14 9.52
C PHE A 170 4.14 -2.12 8.01
N TRP A 171 3.02 -1.52 7.56
CA TRP A 171 2.80 -1.35 6.13
C TRP A 171 3.89 -0.49 5.49
N MET A 172 4.18 0.68 6.05
CA MET A 172 5.18 1.61 5.53
C MET A 172 6.62 1.10 5.59
N SER A 173 6.93 0.12 6.45
CA SER A 173 8.25 -0.54 6.48
C SER A 173 8.44 -1.61 5.42
N SER A 174 7.37 -2.00 4.72
CA SER A 174 7.40 -2.97 3.63
C SER A 174 7.68 -2.28 2.29
N LEU A 175 8.74 -2.71 1.59
CA LEU A 175 9.08 -2.13 0.28
C LEU A 175 8.05 -2.51 -0.80
N ILE A 176 7.50 -3.72 -0.74
CA ILE A 176 6.45 -4.13 -1.67
C ILE A 176 5.20 -3.27 -1.50
N PHE A 177 4.89 -2.84 -0.27
CA PHE A 177 3.80 -1.92 -0.02
C PHE A 177 3.95 -0.63 -0.83
N TRP A 178 5.15 -0.02 -0.82
CA TRP A 178 5.39 1.21 -1.57
C TRP A 178 5.28 0.99 -3.08
N GLU A 179 5.83 -0.11 -3.59
CA GLU A 179 5.70 -0.44 -5.02
C GLU A 179 4.22 -0.57 -5.42
N ILE A 180 3.43 -1.31 -4.65
CA ILE A 180 2.01 -1.55 -4.93
C ILE A 180 1.18 -0.26 -4.76
N SER A 181 1.44 0.51 -3.69
CA SER A 181 0.72 1.74 -3.38
C SER A 181 0.90 2.80 -4.47
N VAL A 182 2.15 3.00 -4.95
CA VAL A 182 2.44 4.04 -5.95
C VAL A 182 1.99 3.68 -7.37
N VAL A 183 1.69 2.42 -7.65
CA VAL A 183 1.07 2.02 -8.93
C VAL A 183 -0.45 1.91 -8.84
N GLY A 184 -1.03 2.25 -7.71
CA GLY A 184 -2.48 2.27 -7.50
C GLY A 184 -3.12 0.87 -7.45
N SER A 185 -2.37 -0.15 -7.00
CA SER A 185 -2.93 -1.49 -6.87
C SER A 185 -3.98 -1.57 -5.76
N ASP A 186 -5.05 -2.29 -6.01
CA ASP A 186 -6.11 -2.62 -5.05
C ASP A 186 -5.68 -3.66 -4.00
N MET A 187 -4.51 -4.30 -4.16
CA MET A 187 -4.03 -5.34 -3.24
C MET A 187 -3.72 -4.84 -1.82
N VAL A 188 -3.66 -3.52 -1.62
CA VAL A 188 -3.36 -2.90 -0.32
C VAL A 188 -4.59 -2.20 0.28
N ALA A 189 -5.58 -1.94 -0.52
CA ALA A 189 -6.84 -1.32 -0.10
C ALA A 189 -7.86 -2.36 0.33
#